data_60491783e340c65234e461eee731a20e
#
_entry.id   60491783e340c65234e461eee731a20e
#
_cell.length_a   1.000
_cell.length_b   1.000
_cell.length_c   1.000
_cell.angle_alpha   90.00
_cell.angle_beta   90.00
_cell.angle_gamma   90.00
#
_symmetry.space_group_name_H-M   'P 1'
#
loop_
_entity.id
_entity.type
_entity.pdbx_description
1 polymer ?
#
loop_
_entity_poly.entity_id
_entity_poly.type
_entity_poly.pdbx_seq_one_letter_code
_entity_poly.pdbx_strand_id
1 'polypeptide(L)'
;MKFYNIFIKYRLQLGIVALLGAIWVNYSSGFWPSLALYIIAVLCIFTHFFIGPLRLIQEYLEEGDFEGAEKILSGIKYPNLLYKPIQSVYYTLKGNIAMTKQDFDSAEKHMKKSLSLGSGMKEAEGANKLQLGMMAMQKGNMKEGESLIRQALKAGIADKESAALANIQMCQIMMQKREFRSAKDF
;
A
#
# COMPACT_ATOMS: atom_id res chain seq x y z
N MET A 1 -7.78 16.17 12.24
CA MET A 1 -7.85 14.79 11.72
C MET A 1 -9.20 14.06 11.91
N LYS A 2 -10.04 14.39 12.90
CA LYS A 2 -11.32 13.69 13.16
C LYS A 2 -12.41 13.86 12.07
N PHE A 3 -12.47 15.00 11.39
CA PHE A 3 -13.46 15.25 10.32
C PHE A 3 -13.28 14.37 9.09
N TYR A 4 -12.05 14.07 8.73
CA TYR A 4 -11.72 13.26 7.57
C TYR A 4 -12.13 11.78 7.75
N ASN A 5 -12.01 11.26 8.97
CA ASN A 5 -12.41 9.89 9.32
C ASN A 5 -13.94 9.72 9.30
N ILE A 6 -14.69 10.75 9.71
CA ILE A 6 -16.15 10.74 9.64
C ILE A 6 -16.62 10.65 8.19
N PHE A 7 -16.02 11.44 7.28
CA PHE A 7 -16.37 11.42 5.86
C PHE A 7 -16.12 10.07 5.21
N ILE A 8 -15.05 9.37 5.61
CA ILE A 8 -14.71 8.03 5.11
C ILE A 8 -15.67 6.99 5.66
N LYS A 9 -16.01 7.07 6.94
CA LYS A 9 -16.93 6.12 7.60
C LYS A 9 -18.35 6.22 7.04
N TYR A 10 -18.82 7.43 6.73
CA TYR A 10 -20.17 7.68 6.21
C TYR A 10 -20.25 7.81 4.69
N ARG A 11 -19.18 7.52 3.96
CA ARG A 11 -19.09 7.66 2.50
C ARG A 11 -20.16 6.87 1.76
N LEU A 12 -20.50 5.65 2.20
CA LEU A 12 -21.56 4.84 1.62
C LEU A 12 -22.92 5.50 1.80
N GLN A 13 -23.20 6.01 3.01
CA GLN A 13 -24.45 6.69 3.33
C GLN A 13 -24.58 7.99 2.52
N LEU A 14 -23.50 8.76 2.40
CA LEU A 14 -23.46 9.94 1.53
C LEU A 14 -23.69 9.59 0.06
N GLY A 15 -23.13 8.48 -0.43
CA GLY A 15 -23.37 7.98 -1.77
C GLY A 15 -24.84 7.63 -2.02
N ILE A 16 -25.48 6.97 -1.05
CA ILE A 16 -26.90 6.62 -1.11
C ILE A 16 -27.78 7.88 -1.07
N VAL A 17 -27.49 8.82 -0.19
CA VAL A 17 -28.23 10.09 -0.09
C VAL A 17 -28.08 10.91 -1.38
N ALA A 18 -26.87 10.97 -1.94
CA ALA A 18 -26.63 11.64 -3.23
C ALA A 18 -27.39 10.98 -4.36
N LEU A 19 -27.49 9.64 -4.37
CA LEU A 19 -28.23 8.89 -5.37
C LEU A 19 -29.75 9.16 -5.27
N LEU A 20 -30.31 9.15 -4.07
CA LEU A 20 -31.72 9.49 -3.83
C LEU A 20 -32.01 10.94 -4.22
N GLY A 21 -31.11 11.87 -3.87
CA GLY A 21 -31.20 13.27 -4.29
C GLY A 21 -31.14 13.44 -5.82
N ALA A 22 -30.27 12.68 -6.48
CA ALA A 22 -30.15 12.67 -7.95
C ALA A 22 -31.44 12.22 -8.62
N ILE A 23 -32.08 11.15 -8.09
CA ILE A 23 -33.39 10.65 -8.59
C ILE A 23 -34.49 11.71 -8.40
N TRP A 24 -34.51 12.37 -7.25
CA TRP A 24 -35.52 13.40 -6.95
C TRP A 24 -35.35 14.64 -7.87
N VAL A 25 -34.12 15.11 -8.04
CA VAL A 25 -33.79 16.25 -8.94
C VAL A 25 -34.09 15.87 -10.40
N ASN A 26 -33.81 14.63 -10.81
CA ASN A 26 -34.12 14.15 -12.15
C ASN A 26 -35.63 14.19 -12.45
N TYR A 27 -36.44 13.83 -11.45
CA TYR A 27 -37.91 13.88 -11.58
C TYR A 27 -38.46 15.31 -11.65
N SER A 28 -37.86 16.27 -10.89
CA SER A 28 -38.35 17.64 -10.80
C SER A 28 -37.78 18.57 -11.88
N SER A 29 -36.52 18.41 -12.27
CA SER A 29 -35.77 19.37 -13.09
C SER A 29 -35.10 18.75 -14.32
N GLY A 30 -35.27 17.43 -14.54
CA GLY A 30 -34.72 16.71 -15.67
C GLY A 30 -33.33 16.16 -15.45
N PHE A 31 -32.83 15.45 -16.49
CA PHE A 31 -31.59 14.68 -16.42
C PHE A 31 -30.31 15.55 -16.27
N TRP A 32 -30.22 16.65 -16.97
CA TRP A 32 -29.02 17.48 -17.01
C TRP A 32 -28.59 18.03 -15.62
N PRO A 33 -29.48 18.59 -14.80
CA PRO A 33 -29.12 19.08 -13.47
C PRO A 33 -28.76 17.94 -12.51
N SER A 34 -29.35 16.76 -12.67
CA SER A 34 -29.11 15.58 -11.80
C SER A 34 -27.82 14.83 -12.13
N LEU A 35 -27.23 15.05 -13.33
CA LEU A 35 -26.03 14.34 -13.77
C LEU A 35 -24.85 14.48 -12.80
N ALA A 36 -24.62 15.68 -12.28
CA ALA A 36 -23.56 15.93 -11.30
C ALA A 36 -23.73 15.09 -10.02
N LEU A 37 -24.96 14.98 -9.51
CA LEU A 37 -25.29 14.17 -8.33
C LEU A 37 -25.11 12.68 -8.59
N TYR A 38 -25.47 12.20 -9.79
CA TYR A 38 -25.20 10.80 -10.18
C TYR A 38 -23.71 10.50 -10.20
N ILE A 39 -22.88 11.38 -10.76
CA ILE A 39 -21.41 11.22 -10.79
C ILE A 39 -20.86 11.17 -9.36
N ILE A 40 -21.28 12.08 -8.48
CA ILE A 40 -20.87 12.11 -7.08
C ILE A 40 -21.28 10.81 -6.35
N ALA A 41 -22.52 10.34 -6.55
CA ALA A 41 -23.01 9.10 -5.94
C ALA A 41 -22.17 7.89 -6.39
N VAL A 42 -21.92 7.76 -7.70
CA VAL A 42 -21.10 6.67 -8.27
C VAL A 42 -19.68 6.74 -7.72
N LEU A 43 -19.05 7.91 -7.68
CA LEU A 43 -17.71 8.09 -7.12
C LEU A 43 -17.66 7.74 -5.63
N CYS A 44 -18.64 8.16 -4.83
CA CYS A 44 -18.71 7.82 -3.41
C CYS A 44 -18.85 6.31 -3.18
N ILE A 45 -19.73 5.66 -3.92
CA ILE A 45 -19.94 4.21 -3.83
C ILE A 45 -18.70 3.46 -4.30
N PHE A 46 -18.14 3.83 -5.46
CA PHE A 46 -16.93 3.22 -6.01
C PHE A 46 -15.75 3.33 -5.03
N THR A 47 -15.48 4.53 -4.53
CA THR A 47 -14.37 4.74 -3.58
C THR A 47 -14.60 4.04 -2.24
N HIS A 48 -15.85 3.84 -1.82
CA HIS A 48 -16.14 3.06 -0.61
C HIS A 48 -15.72 1.60 -0.77
N PHE A 49 -16.07 0.96 -1.88
CA PHE A 49 -15.76 -0.45 -2.12
C PHE A 49 -14.28 -0.71 -2.46
N PHE A 50 -13.61 0.23 -3.17
CA PHE A 50 -12.25 0.00 -3.66
C PHE A 50 -11.15 0.56 -2.77
N ILE A 51 -11.38 1.71 -2.11
CA ILE A 51 -10.35 2.38 -1.31
C ILE A 51 -10.59 2.19 0.20
N GLY A 52 -11.85 2.11 0.62
CA GLY A 52 -12.23 1.98 2.03
C GLY A 52 -11.55 0.82 2.76
N PRO A 53 -11.61 -0.41 2.24
CA PRO A 53 -11.01 -1.57 2.90
C PRO A 53 -9.49 -1.44 3.08
N LEU A 54 -8.77 -0.92 2.08
CA LEU A 54 -7.30 -0.81 2.12
C LEU A 54 -6.81 0.19 3.18
N ARG A 55 -7.54 1.27 3.37
CA ARG A 55 -7.20 2.26 4.40
C ARG A 55 -7.47 1.74 5.81
N LEU A 56 -8.58 1.04 6.00
CA LEU A 56 -8.86 0.38 7.29
C LEU A 56 -7.75 -0.62 7.64
N ILE A 57 -7.27 -1.40 6.67
CA ILE A 57 -6.17 -2.34 6.89
C ILE A 57 -4.92 -1.62 7.40
N GLN A 58 -4.59 -0.46 6.84
CA GLN A 58 -3.43 0.31 7.28
C GLN A 58 -3.60 0.80 8.72
N GLU A 59 -4.79 1.26 9.11
CA GLU A 59 -5.12 1.68 10.48
C GLU A 59 -4.95 0.51 11.47
N TYR A 60 -5.44 -0.70 11.14
CA TYR A 60 -5.23 -1.91 11.94
C TYR A 60 -3.76 -2.30 12.06
N LEU A 61 -2.96 -2.14 11.00
CA LEU A 61 -1.52 -2.41 11.04
C LEU A 61 -0.77 -1.42 11.94
N GLU A 62 -1.16 -0.14 11.92
CA GLU A 62 -0.59 0.90 12.80
C GLU A 62 -0.95 0.66 14.28
N GLU A 63 -2.14 0.10 14.55
CA GLU A 63 -2.58 -0.30 15.89
C GLU A 63 -1.99 -1.65 16.35
N GLY A 64 -1.31 -2.38 15.46
CA GLY A 64 -0.73 -3.70 15.74
C GLY A 64 -1.75 -4.84 15.71
N ASP A 65 -2.97 -4.60 15.25
CA ASP A 65 -4.01 -5.62 15.07
C ASP A 65 -3.89 -6.30 13.69
N PHE A 66 -2.95 -7.23 13.61
CA PHE A 66 -2.67 -7.99 12.38
C PHE A 66 -3.80 -8.96 11.99
N GLU A 67 -4.56 -9.45 12.97
CA GLU A 67 -5.69 -10.36 12.72
C GLU A 67 -6.87 -9.60 12.11
N GLY A 68 -7.18 -8.42 12.62
CA GLY A 68 -8.18 -7.52 12.06
C GLY A 68 -7.85 -7.10 10.63
N ALA A 69 -6.58 -6.73 10.40
CA ALA A 69 -6.07 -6.38 9.06
C ALA A 69 -6.23 -7.55 8.08
N GLU A 70 -5.85 -8.76 8.48
CA GLU A 70 -5.96 -9.97 7.64
C GLU A 70 -7.42 -10.32 7.31
N LYS A 71 -8.31 -10.20 8.29
CA LYS A 71 -9.74 -10.46 8.09
C LYS A 71 -10.34 -9.53 7.04
N ILE A 72 -10.00 -8.25 7.07
CA ILE A 72 -10.47 -7.29 6.06
C ILE A 72 -9.84 -7.61 4.70
N LEU A 73 -8.54 -7.93 4.67
CA LEU A 73 -7.83 -8.25 3.44
C LEU A 73 -8.39 -9.51 2.77
N SER A 74 -8.75 -10.54 3.56
CA SER A 74 -9.36 -11.78 3.07
C SER A 74 -10.78 -11.59 2.55
N GLY A 75 -11.47 -10.52 2.98
CA GLY A 75 -12.77 -10.12 2.46
C GLY A 75 -12.75 -9.67 0.99
N ILE A 76 -11.57 -9.33 0.46
CA ILE A 76 -11.40 -8.95 -0.95
C ILE A 76 -11.32 -10.22 -1.81
N LYS A 77 -12.49 -10.70 -2.28
CA LYS A 77 -12.58 -11.97 -3.04
C LYS A 77 -11.89 -11.94 -4.40
N TYR A 78 -11.83 -10.79 -5.06
CA TYR A 78 -11.33 -10.64 -6.42
C TYR A 78 -10.24 -9.58 -6.54
N PRO A 79 -9.04 -9.79 -5.97
CA PRO A 79 -7.97 -8.80 -6.01
C PRO A 79 -7.49 -8.48 -7.42
N ASN A 80 -7.67 -9.41 -8.37
CA ASN A 80 -7.28 -9.21 -9.77
C ASN A 80 -8.18 -8.20 -10.53
N LEU A 81 -9.36 -7.89 -10.00
CA LEU A 81 -10.25 -6.85 -10.56
C LEU A 81 -9.90 -5.45 -10.05
N LEU A 82 -9.01 -5.34 -9.07
CA LEU A 82 -8.55 -4.05 -8.57
C LEU A 82 -7.67 -3.36 -9.63
N TYR A 83 -7.78 -2.03 -9.71
CA TYR A 83 -6.86 -1.21 -10.49
C TYR A 83 -5.40 -1.47 -10.07
N LYS A 84 -4.48 -1.61 -11.03
CA LYS A 84 -3.09 -2.07 -10.79
C LYS A 84 -2.37 -1.44 -9.59
N PRO A 85 -2.38 -0.10 -9.39
CA PRO A 85 -1.77 0.51 -8.20
C PRO A 85 -2.42 0.06 -6.90
N ILE A 86 -3.74 -0.07 -6.86
CA ILE A 86 -4.49 -0.55 -5.69
C ILE A 86 -4.19 -2.02 -5.43
N GLN A 87 -4.10 -2.82 -6.49
CA GLN A 87 -3.68 -4.22 -6.43
C GLN A 87 -2.25 -4.37 -5.88
N SER A 88 -1.34 -3.48 -6.27
CA SER A 88 0.01 -3.43 -5.72
C SER A 88 0.00 -3.19 -4.20
N VAL A 89 -0.77 -2.20 -3.73
CA VAL A 89 -0.94 -1.93 -2.28
C VAL A 89 -1.52 -3.15 -1.56
N TYR A 90 -2.54 -3.81 -2.13
CA TYR A 90 -3.10 -5.04 -1.58
C TYR A 90 -2.03 -6.12 -1.35
N TYR A 91 -1.17 -6.36 -2.34
CA TYR A 91 -0.10 -7.35 -2.20
C TYR A 91 1.01 -6.90 -1.25
N THR A 92 1.31 -5.60 -1.16
CA THR A 92 2.22 -5.06 -0.14
C THR A 92 1.70 -5.36 1.27
N LEU A 93 0.43 -5.06 1.54
CA LEU A 93 -0.20 -5.33 2.83
C LEU A 93 -0.19 -6.82 3.18
N LYS A 94 -0.49 -7.69 2.19
CA LYS A 94 -0.37 -9.14 2.37
C LYS A 94 1.06 -9.58 2.70
N GLY A 95 2.05 -8.99 2.04
CA GLY A 95 3.45 -9.24 2.33
C GLY A 95 3.83 -8.82 3.74
N ASN A 96 3.38 -7.64 4.20
CA ASN A 96 3.65 -7.15 5.54
C ASN A 96 3.02 -8.05 6.62
N ILE A 97 1.77 -8.50 6.43
CA ILE A 97 1.13 -9.44 7.36
C ILE A 97 1.86 -10.78 7.40
N ALA A 98 2.30 -11.30 6.25
CA ALA A 98 3.09 -12.52 6.19
C ALA A 98 4.44 -12.36 6.93
N MET A 99 5.10 -11.20 6.80
CA MET A 99 6.32 -10.87 7.55
C MET A 99 6.11 -10.93 9.06
N THR A 100 5.02 -10.35 9.56
CA THR A 100 4.69 -10.38 11.01
C THR A 100 4.45 -11.78 11.52
N LYS A 101 3.91 -12.66 10.67
CA LYS A 101 3.72 -14.09 10.96
C LYS A 101 4.99 -14.93 10.77
N GLN A 102 6.11 -14.30 10.39
CA GLN A 102 7.39 -14.95 10.06
C GLN A 102 7.30 -15.90 8.85
N ASP A 103 6.26 -15.78 8.03
CA ASP A 103 6.14 -16.51 6.76
C ASP A 103 6.86 -15.74 5.65
N PHE A 104 8.19 -15.85 5.65
CA PHE A 104 9.06 -15.09 4.75
C PHE A 104 8.88 -15.48 3.27
N ASP A 105 8.48 -16.71 2.98
CA ASP A 105 8.27 -17.16 1.61
C ASP A 105 7.00 -16.56 1.00
N SER A 106 5.91 -16.54 1.75
CA SER A 106 4.69 -15.85 1.35
C SER A 106 4.89 -14.33 1.26
N ALA A 107 5.63 -13.74 2.20
CA ALA A 107 5.99 -12.33 2.20
C ALA A 107 6.74 -11.95 0.92
N GLU A 108 7.80 -12.68 0.59
CA GLU A 108 8.60 -12.47 -0.62
C GLU A 108 7.75 -12.58 -1.89
N LYS A 109 6.91 -13.62 -2.00
CA LYS A 109 6.00 -13.83 -3.12
C LYS A 109 5.05 -12.65 -3.31
N HIS A 110 4.44 -12.17 -2.23
CA HIS A 110 3.49 -11.06 -2.27
C HIS A 110 4.17 -9.73 -2.60
N MET A 111 5.33 -9.45 -2.03
CA MET A 111 6.09 -8.23 -2.31
C MET A 111 6.62 -8.20 -3.76
N LYS A 112 7.14 -9.32 -4.28
CA LYS A 112 7.52 -9.44 -5.70
C LYS A 112 6.32 -9.21 -6.61
N LYS A 113 5.15 -9.73 -6.26
CA LYS A 113 3.91 -9.50 -7.00
C LYS A 113 3.52 -8.03 -6.98
N SER A 114 3.58 -7.37 -5.82
CA SER A 114 3.33 -5.94 -5.69
C SER A 114 4.24 -5.12 -6.62
N LEU A 115 5.55 -5.37 -6.59
CA LEU A 115 6.50 -4.67 -7.46
C LEU A 115 6.23 -4.89 -8.96
N SER A 116 5.82 -6.12 -9.35
CA SER A 116 5.49 -6.43 -10.75
C SER A 116 4.27 -5.69 -11.29
N LEU A 117 3.38 -5.25 -10.40
CA LEU A 117 2.17 -4.49 -10.76
C LEU A 117 2.44 -2.99 -10.89
N GLY A 118 3.47 -2.50 -10.19
CA GLY A 118 3.78 -1.08 -10.06
C GLY A 118 2.79 -0.33 -9.17
N SER A 119 3.27 0.27 -8.11
CA SER A 119 2.39 1.03 -7.17
C SER A 119 2.01 2.41 -7.70
N GLY A 120 2.72 2.90 -8.72
CA GLY A 120 2.62 4.29 -9.15
C GLY A 120 3.28 5.29 -8.18
N MET A 121 3.73 4.84 -7.00
CA MET A 121 4.44 5.62 -5.99
C MET A 121 5.84 5.03 -5.78
N LYS A 122 6.87 5.79 -6.16
CA LYS A 122 8.27 5.33 -6.10
C LYS A 122 8.71 5.00 -4.66
N GLU A 123 8.24 5.76 -3.69
CA GLU A 123 8.56 5.57 -2.27
C GLU A 123 8.02 4.24 -1.73
N ALA A 124 6.81 3.83 -2.14
CA ALA A 124 6.23 2.54 -1.77
C ALA A 124 7.00 1.37 -2.42
N GLU A 125 7.47 1.55 -3.65
CA GLU A 125 8.36 0.59 -4.30
C GLU A 125 9.71 0.51 -3.59
N GLY A 126 10.25 1.65 -3.14
CA GLY A 126 11.47 1.72 -2.35
C GLY A 126 11.36 0.91 -1.06
N ALA A 127 10.28 1.10 -0.29
CA ALA A 127 10.04 0.34 0.93
C ALA A 127 9.95 -1.17 0.68
N ASN A 128 9.21 -1.59 -0.35
CA ASN A 128 9.09 -3.01 -0.71
C ASN A 128 10.44 -3.62 -1.15
N LYS A 129 11.26 -2.86 -1.90
CA LYS A 129 12.60 -3.30 -2.32
C LYS A 129 13.54 -3.43 -1.13
N LEU A 130 13.46 -2.52 -0.16
CA LEU A 130 14.23 -2.61 1.08
C LEU A 130 13.91 -3.90 1.83
N GLN A 131 12.63 -4.19 2.05
CA GLN A 131 12.20 -5.40 2.74
C GLN A 131 12.63 -6.67 2.02
N LEU A 132 12.47 -6.73 0.70
CA LEU A 132 12.97 -7.85 -0.12
C LEU A 132 14.47 -7.99 -0.04
N GLY A 133 15.22 -6.87 -0.06
CA GLY A 133 16.66 -6.86 0.09
C GLY A 133 17.11 -7.43 1.43
N MET A 134 16.45 -7.05 2.52
CA MET A 134 16.72 -7.58 3.86
C MET A 134 16.41 -9.09 3.94
N MET A 135 15.31 -9.55 3.37
CA MET A 135 14.98 -10.98 3.30
C MET A 135 15.99 -11.78 2.48
N ALA A 136 16.45 -11.24 1.35
CA ALA A 136 17.49 -11.86 0.55
C ALA A 136 18.81 -12.02 1.33
N MET A 137 19.19 -10.99 2.11
CA MET A 137 20.37 -11.07 2.96
C MET A 137 20.22 -12.12 4.07
N GLN A 138 19.05 -12.20 4.71
CA GLN A 138 18.77 -13.24 5.73
C GLN A 138 18.85 -14.67 5.15
N LYS A 139 18.46 -14.84 3.88
CA LYS A 139 18.60 -16.11 3.14
C LYS A 139 20.03 -16.38 2.65
N GLY A 140 20.99 -15.48 2.95
CA GLY A 140 22.40 -15.60 2.53
C GLY A 140 22.68 -15.07 1.13
N ASN A 141 21.69 -14.54 0.42
CA ASN A 141 21.85 -13.99 -0.92
C ASN A 141 22.30 -12.51 -0.88
N MET A 142 23.56 -12.30 -0.44
CA MET A 142 24.10 -10.96 -0.21
C MET A 142 24.11 -10.08 -1.46
N LYS A 143 24.36 -10.66 -2.66
CA LYS A 143 24.41 -9.89 -3.92
C LYS A 143 23.04 -9.35 -4.32
N GLU A 144 21.99 -10.16 -4.20
CA GLU A 144 20.62 -9.76 -4.47
C GLU A 144 20.15 -8.73 -3.44
N GLY A 145 20.44 -8.99 -2.16
CA GLY A 145 20.12 -8.07 -1.06
C GLY A 145 20.71 -6.69 -1.28
N GLU A 146 22.00 -6.59 -1.57
CA GLU A 146 22.65 -5.32 -1.88
C GLU A 146 22.02 -4.61 -3.07
N SER A 147 21.77 -5.33 -4.16
CA SER A 147 21.16 -4.77 -5.37
C SER A 147 19.79 -4.17 -5.08
N LEU A 148 18.95 -4.89 -4.31
CA LEU A 148 17.62 -4.46 -3.94
C LEU A 148 17.63 -3.25 -3.00
N ILE A 149 18.54 -3.21 -2.01
CA ILE A 149 18.67 -2.07 -1.09
C ILE A 149 19.17 -0.82 -1.84
N ARG A 150 20.13 -0.97 -2.76
CA ARG A 150 20.56 0.15 -3.63
C ARG A 150 19.41 0.69 -4.49
N GLN A 151 18.59 -0.19 -5.03
CA GLN A 151 17.42 0.20 -5.81
C GLN A 151 16.35 0.88 -4.92
N ALA A 152 16.20 0.44 -3.66
CA ALA A 152 15.31 1.06 -2.69
C ALA A 152 15.72 2.51 -2.39
N LEU A 153 16.99 2.74 -2.09
CA LEU A 153 17.55 4.08 -1.86
C LEU A 153 17.41 4.98 -3.09
N LYS A 154 17.63 4.44 -4.29
CA LYS A 154 17.48 5.19 -5.54
C LYS A 154 16.01 5.53 -5.86
N ALA A 155 15.07 4.66 -5.52
CA ALA A 155 13.65 4.91 -5.70
C ALA A 155 13.12 5.96 -4.71
N GLY A 156 13.77 6.09 -3.57
CA GLY A 156 13.34 6.89 -2.44
C GLY A 156 12.50 6.06 -1.45
N ILE A 157 12.59 6.39 -0.19
CA ILE A 157 11.85 5.78 0.91
C ILE A 157 11.21 6.92 1.68
N ALA A 158 9.87 6.95 1.77
CA ALA A 158 9.14 8.05 2.39
C ALA A 158 9.39 8.14 3.90
N ASP A 159 9.47 7.00 4.56
CA ASP A 159 9.71 6.90 5.98
C ASP A 159 11.21 7.09 6.30
N LYS A 160 11.50 8.05 7.19
CA LYS A 160 12.87 8.40 7.59
C LYS A 160 13.59 7.27 8.32
N GLU A 161 12.86 6.48 9.12
CA GLU A 161 13.42 5.36 9.86
C GLU A 161 13.83 4.23 8.90
N SER A 162 12.98 3.89 7.96
CA SER A 162 13.28 2.92 6.90
C SER A 162 14.42 3.38 6.00
N ALA A 163 14.50 4.68 5.69
CA ALA A 163 15.62 5.23 4.92
C ALA A 163 16.95 5.15 5.70
N ALA A 164 16.93 5.46 6.99
CA ALA A 164 18.09 5.30 7.85
C ALA A 164 18.53 3.84 7.96
N LEU A 165 17.57 2.91 8.11
CA LEU A 165 17.84 1.48 8.12
C LEU A 165 18.48 1.01 6.81
N ALA A 166 18.01 1.48 5.67
CA ALA A 166 18.58 1.14 4.36
C ALA A 166 20.04 1.61 4.26
N ASN A 167 20.34 2.81 4.73
CA ASN A 167 21.72 3.34 4.76
C ASN A 167 22.63 2.53 5.69
N ILE A 168 22.14 2.16 6.88
CA ILE A 168 22.88 1.31 7.82
C ILE A 168 23.19 -0.05 7.18
N GLN A 169 22.21 -0.67 6.52
CA GLN A 169 22.41 -1.94 5.84
C GLN A 169 23.46 -1.82 4.71
N MET A 170 23.40 -0.74 3.93
CA MET A 170 24.42 -0.49 2.90
C MET A 170 25.80 -0.29 3.48
N CYS A 171 25.92 0.49 4.56
CA CYS A 171 27.18 0.67 5.27
C CYS A 171 27.77 -0.68 5.75
N GLN A 172 26.95 -1.54 6.34
CA GLN A 172 27.35 -2.88 6.79
C GLN A 172 27.85 -3.75 5.64
N ILE A 173 27.15 -3.75 4.50
CA ILE A 173 27.54 -4.48 3.29
C ILE A 173 28.91 -3.99 2.78
N MET A 174 29.10 -2.66 2.70
CA MET A 174 30.39 -2.08 2.25
C MET A 174 31.53 -2.42 3.21
N MET A 175 31.28 -2.40 4.51
CA MET A 175 32.28 -2.79 5.53
C MET A 175 32.67 -4.27 5.38
N GLN A 176 31.71 -5.17 5.15
CA GLN A 176 32.01 -6.59 4.90
C GLN A 176 32.84 -6.82 3.63
N LYS A 177 32.62 -5.99 2.63
CA LYS A 177 33.40 -5.99 1.38
C LYS A 177 34.76 -5.29 1.50
N ARG A 178 35.08 -4.69 2.66
CA ARG A 178 36.24 -3.84 2.89
C ARG A 178 36.28 -2.58 2.00
N GLU A 179 35.15 -2.14 1.51
CA GLU A 179 34.99 -0.92 0.71
C GLU A 179 34.75 0.31 1.63
N PHE A 180 35.68 0.58 2.54
CA PHE A 180 35.53 1.59 3.60
C PHE A 180 35.31 3.01 3.08
N ARG A 181 35.80 3.35 1.89
CA ARG A 181 35.55 4.65 1.28
C ARG A 181 34.08 4.81 0.88
N SER A 182 33.51 3.80 0.24
CA SER A 182 32.12 3.80 -0.17
C SER A 182 31.15 3.72 1.03
N ALA A 183 31.56 3.09 2.13
CA ALA A 183 30.77 3.02 3.35
C ALA A 183 30.54 4.40 4.01
N LYS A 184 31.41 5.36 3.74
CA LYS A 184 31.30 6.73 4.29
C LYS A 184 30.20 7.56 3.61
N ASP A 185 29.75 7.14 2.42
CA ASP A 185 28.76 7.86 1.61
C ASP A 185 27.32 7.52 2.04
N PHE A 186 27.15 6.54 2.92
CA PHE A 186 25.89 6.09 3.50
C PHE A 186 25.82 6.38 4.99
#